data_4edd962fbd35fafc520339463c9f7f18
#
_entry.id   4edd962fbd35fafc520339463c9f7f18
#
_cell.length_a   1.000
_cell.length_b   1.000
_cell.length_c   1.000
_cell.angle_alpha   90.00
_cell.angle_beta   90.00
_cell.angle_gamma   90.00
#
_symmetry.space_group_name_H-M   'P 1'
#
loop_
_entity.id
_entity.type
_entity.pdbx_description
1 polymer ?
#
loop_
_entity_poly.entity_id
_entity_poly.type
_entity_poly.pdbx_seq_one_letter_code
_entity_poly.pdbx_strand_id
1 'polypeptide(L)'
;MSMGDEIETKFAVKSFEPVRAALAAAGGLLLSRRFEENVVLDDAAGSLRARDVLLRLRRDAACKVTVKTPVEAPGRPGLKVRREIETEVADPAALEAAFGVLGYLPFLRYEKVRETWQAGACLVCLDELPFGLYLEIEGPAEAIGPLAGRLGLSMEQALTETYHELHQQYRRRRNLPPETSFVFAPDARRRLLAELAAAP
;
A
#
# COMPACT_ATOMS: atom_id res chain seq x y z
N MET A 1 -13.69 -11.70 -5.30
CA MET A 1 -12.44 -12.25 -5.84
C MET A 1 -12.05 -11.42 -7.05
N SER A 2 -10.87 -10.80 -7.03
CA SER A 2 -10.29 -10.12 -8.20
C SER A 2 -9.01 -10.84 -8.61
N MET A 3 -8.74 -10.88 -9.91
CA MET A 3 -7.50 -11.38 -10.48
C MET A 3 -7.19 -10.52 -11.70
N GLY A 4 -6.06 -9.86 -11.69
CA GLY A 4 -5.65 -8.98 -12.79
C GLY A 4 -4.21 -8.50 -12.62
N ASP A 5 -3.70 -7.85 -13.65
CA ASP A 5 -2.43 -7.18 -13.58
C ASP A 5 -2.67 -5.75 -13.07
N GLU A 6 -2.05 -5.42 -11.95
CA GLU A 6 -2.04 -4.09 -11.33
C GLU A 6 -0.82 -3.34 -11.84
N ILE A 7 -1.05 -2.13 -12.34
CA ILE A 7 0.02 -1.21 -12.76
C ILE A 7 -0.06 -0.01 -11.85
N GLU A 8 1.01 0.25 -11.11
CA GLU A 8 1.07 1.31 -10.11
C GLU A 8 2.36 2.13 -10.23
N THR A 9 2.31 3.34 -9.70
CA THR A 9 3.47 4.17 -9.37
C THR A 9 3.29 4.77 -7.98
N LYS A 10 4.40 5.13 -7.33
CA LYS A 10 4.40 5.68 -5.97
C LYS A 10 5.21 6.95 -5.90
N PHE A 11 4.81 7.88 -5.04
CA PHE A 11 5.52 9.13 -4.75
C PHE A 11 5.57 9.38 -3.25
N ALA A 12 6.67 9.92 -2.75
CA ALA A 12 6.73 10.49 -1.42
C ALA A 12 6.24 11.94 -1.48
N VAL A 13 5.34 12.33 -0.57
CA VAL A 13 4.80 13.69 -0.50
C VAL A 13 5.00 14.28 0.89
N LYS A 14 5.00 15.62 0.99
CA LYS A 14 5.14 16.31 2.29
C LYS A 14 3.80 16.60 2.96
N SER A 15 2.73 16.68 2.17
CA SER A 15 1.38 16.97 2.61
C SER A 15 0.39 16.43 1.58
N PHE A 16 -0.82 16.04 2.02
CA PHE A 16 -1.90 15.61 1.13
C PHE A 16 -2.79 16.77 0.65
N GLU A 17 -2.76 17.95 1.31
CA GLU A 17 -3.65 19.06 0.98
C GLU A 17 -3.54 19.51 -0.48
N PRO A 18 -2.34 19.73 -1.06
CA PRO A 18 -2.22 20.11 -2.47
C PRO A 18 -2.76 19.03 -3.41
N VAL A 19 -2.55 17.75 -3.06
CA VAL A 19 -3.02 16.61 -3.86
C VAL A 19 -4.54 16.51 -3.80
N ARG A 20 -5.15 16.63 -2.61
CA ARG A 20 -6.62 16.63 -2.44
C ARG A 20 -7.27 17.76 -3.23
N ALA A 21 -6.67 18.97 -3.16
CA ALA A 21 -7.16 20.11 -3.94
C ALA A 21 -7.09 19.87 -5.45
N ALA A 22 -5.98 19.29 -5.94
CA ALA A 22 -5.81 18.94 -7.35
C ALA A 22 -6.77 17.80 -7.79
N LEU A 23 -6.98 16.78 -6.95
CA LEU A 23 -7.96 15.72 -7.20
C LEU A 23 -9.38 16.28 -7.29
N ALA A 24 -9.80 17.12 -6.35
CA ALA A 24 -11.11 17.76 -6.37
C ALA A 24 -11.30 18.63 -7.61
N ALA A 25 -10.30 19.44 -7.97
CA ALA A 25 -10.32 20.28 -9.18
C ALA A 25 -10.37 19.44 -10.47
N ALA A 26 -9.80 18.24 -10.46
CA ALA A 26 -9.86 17.30 -11.58
C ALA A 26 -11.16 16.47 -11.64
N GLY A 27 -12.12 16.72 -10.75
CA GLY A 27 -13.37 15.95 -10.65
C GLY A 27 -13.19 14.57 -10.02
N GLY A 28 -12.14 14.39 -9.22
CA GLY A 28 -11.91 13.16 -8.47
C GLY A 28 -12.99 12.92 -7.41
N LEU A 29 -13.35 11.66 -7.23
CA LEU A 29 -14.34 11.22 -6.24
C LEU A 29 -13.63 10.48 -5.09
N LEU A 30 -13.78 10.98 -3.86
CA LEU A 30 -13.35 10.26 -2.67
C LEU A 30 -14.23 9.03 -2.46
N LEU A 31 -13.61 7.85 -2.49
CA LEU A 31 -14.30 6.57 -2.32
C LEU A 31 -14.29 6.10 -0.86
N SER A 32 -13.16 6.27 -0.18
CA SER A 32 -13.03 5.84 1.21
C SER A 32 -11.82 6.47 1.89
N ARG A 33 -11.87 6.53 3.24
CA ARG A 33 -10.71 6.78 4.11
C ARG A 33 -10.75 5.76 5.24
N ARG A 34 -9.73 4.92 5.37
CA ARG A 34 -9.74 3.76 6.27
C ARG A 34 -8.40 3.53 6.94
N PHE A 35 -8.46 2.98 8.15
CA PHE A 35 -7.30 2.40 8.81
C PHE A 35 -7.09 0.97 8.31
N GLU A 36 -5.87 0.65 7.89
CA GLU A 36 -5.50 -0.69 7.43
C GLU A 36 -4.46 -1.31 8.37
N GLU A 37 -4.76 -2.52 8.83
CA GLU A 37 -3.82 -3.41 9.50
C GLU A 37 -3.40 -4.51 8.53
N ASN A 38 -2.11 -4.69 8.36
CA ASN A 38 -1.56 -5.63 7.39
C ASN A 38 -0.57 -6.58 8.05
N VAL A 39 -0.70 -7.87 7.73
CA VAL A 39 0.24 -8.93 8.12
C VAL A 39 0.78 -9.55 6.84
N VAL A 40 2.07 -9.46 6.63
CA VAL A 40 2.77 -10.15 5.54
C VAL A 40 3.36 -11.44 6.08
N LEU A 41 3.13 -12.51 5.38
CA LEU A 41 3.54 -13.87 5.75
C LEU A 41 4.68 -14.33 4.83
N ASP A 42 5.59 -15.10 5.40
CA ASP A 42 6.66 -15.79 4.67
C ASP A 42 7.08 -17.06 5.43
N ASP A 43 7.79 -17.95 4.78
CA ASP A 43 8.42 -19.06 5.49
C ASP A 43 9.72 -18.62 6.18
N ALA A 44 10.27 -19.50 7.02
CA ALA A 44 11.50 -19.22 7.76
C ALA A 44 12.71 -18.94 6.85
N ALA A 45 12.71 -19.46 5.63
CA ALA A 45 13.76 -19.25 4.64
C ALA A 45 13.58 -17.94 3.86
N GLY A 46 12.41 -17.28 3.95
CA GLY A 46 12.08 -16.08 3.17
C GLY A 46 11.85 -16.38 1.69
N SER A 47 11.31 -17.55 1.38
CA SER A 47 11.23 -18.03 0.00
C SER A 47 10.23 -17.26 -0.85
N LEU A 48 9.18 -16.66 -0.25
CA LEU A 48 8.25 -15.80 -0.99
C LEU A 48 8.94 -14.50 -1.39
N ARG A 49 9.63 -13.84 -0.46
CA ARG A 49 10.39 -12.61 -0.73
C ARG A 49 11.50 -12.83 -1.75
N ALA A 50 12.20 -13.95 -1.67
CA ALA A 50 13.26 -14.29 -2.63
C ALA A 50 12.74 -14.41 -4.07
N ARG A 51 11.45 -14.72 -4.25
CA ARG A 51 10.75 -14.79 -5.54
C ARG A 51 9.93 -13.54 -5.85
N ASP A 52 10.10 -12.48 -5.07
CA ASP A 52 9.29 -11.25 -5.15
C ASP A 52 7.77 -11.55 -5.07
N VAL A 53 7.37 -12.50 -4.22
CA VAL A 53 5.97 -12.84 -3.96
C VAL A 53 5.53 -12.24 -2.64
N LEU A 54 4.42 -11.52 -2.64
CA LEU A 54 3.75 -11.03 -1.44
C LEU A 54 2.59 -11.96 -1.09
N LEU A 55 2.55 -12.44 0.14
CA LEU A 55 1.37 -13.05 0.76
C LEU A 55 0.96 -12.16 1.94
N ARG A 56 -0.24 -11.57 1.87
CA ARG A 56 -0.70 -10.57 2.84
C ARG A 56 -2.12 -10.85 3.31
N LEU A 57 -2.33 -10.75 4.61
CA LEU A 57 -3.65 -10.57 5.21
C LEU A 57 -3.84 -9.08 5.52
N ARG A 58 -4.93 -8.48 5.05
CA ARG A 58 -5.31 -7.08 5.32
C ARG A 58 -6.64 -7.03 6.05
N ARG A 59 -6.72 -6.20 7.07
CA ARG A 59 -7.95 -5.85 7.75
C ARG A 59 -8.20 -4.34 7.59
N ASP A 60 -9.35 -4.01 7.02
CA ASP A 60 -9.92 -2.67 6.98
C ASP A 60 -11.42 -2.74 7.30
N ALA A 61 -12.33 -2.45 6.38
CA ALA A 61 -13.77 -2.70 6.54
C ALA A 61 -14.12 -4.20 6.41
N ALA A 62 -13.27 -4.97 5.76
CA ALA A 62 -13.35 -6.42 5.60
C ALA A 62 -11.96 -7.02 5.81
N CYS A 63 -11.88 -8.34 5.92
CA CYS A 63 -10.60 -9.03 5.89
C CYS A 63 -10.36 -9.61 4.51
N LYS A 64 -9.14 -9.46 4.01
CA LYS A 64 -8.75 -9.92 2.69
C LYS A 64 -7.42 -10.64 2.73
N VAL A 65 -7.29 -11.69 1.93
CA VAL A 65 -6.00 -12.27 1.59
C VAL A 65 -5.61 -11.81 0.19
N THR A 66 -4.36 -11.36 0.06
CA THR A 66 -3.80 -10.89 -1.20
C THR A 66 -2.52 -11.65 -1.49
N VAL A 67 -2.38 -12.15 -2.71
CA VAL A 67 -1.12 -12.64 -3.26
C VAL A 67 -0.74 -11.77 -4.44
N LYS A 68 0.48 -11.17 -4.39
CA LYS A 68 1.04 -10.44 -5.54
C LYS A 68 2.28 -11.16 -6.03
N THR A 69 2.38 -11.35 -7.34
CA THR A 69 3.53 -11.98 -8.00
C THR A 69 4.13 -11.06 -9.06
N PRO A 70 5.43 -11.19 -9.36
CA PRO A 70 6.02 -10.47 -10.47
C PRO A 70 5.37 -10.89 -11.79
N VAL A 71 5.33 -9.96 -12.75
CA VAL A 71 4.89 -10.21 -14.13
C VAL A 71 6.07 -9.95 -15.05
N GLU A 72 6.33 -10.89 -15.97
CA GLU A 72 7.26 -10.66 -17.06
C GLU A 72 6.63 -9.67 -18.05
N ALA A 73 6.82 -8.39 -17.82
CA ALA A 73 6.38 -7.32 -18.70
C ALA A 73 7.57 -6.43 -19.04
N PRO A 74 7.62 -5.84 -20.26
CA PRO A 74 8.63 -4.83 -20.56
C PRO A 74 8.49 -3.71 -19.55
N GLY A 75 9.55 -3.52 -18.74
CA GLY A 75 9.58 -2.51 -17.68
C GLY A 75 9.37 -1.12 -18.28
N ARG A 76 8.43 -0.36 -17.72
CA ARG A 76 8.31 1.09 -17.97
C ARG A 76 8.94 1.81 -16.79
N PRO A 77 9.87 2.74 -17.01
CA PRO A 77 10.50 3.48 -15.91
C PRO A 77 9.45 4.12 -14.98
N GLY A 78 9.61 3.92 -13.68
CA GLY A 78 8.72 4.48 -12.66
C GLY A 78 7.37 3.76 -12.49
N LEU A 79 7.08 2.70 -13.26
CA LEU A 79 5.89 1.87 -13.09
C LEU A 79 6.28 0.49 -12.54
N LYS A 80 5.44 -0.02 -11.64
CA LYS A 80 5.50 -1.38 -11.11
C LYS A 80 4.30 -2.15 -11.61
N VAL A 81 4.54 -3.36 -12.13
CA VAL A 81 3.47 -4.25 -12.62
C VAL A 81 3.49 -5.53 -11.81
N ARG A 82 2.35 -5.90 -11.24
CA ARG A 82 2.19 -7.11 -10.43
C ARG A 82 0.90 -7.82 -10.80
N ARG A 83 0.93 -9.14 -10.85
CA ARG A 83 -0.32 -9.90 -10.85
C ARG A 83 -0.84 -9.98 -9.44
N GLU A 84 -2.07 -9.53 -9.25
CA GLU A 84 -2.76 -9.58 -7.96
C GLU A 84 -3.89 -10.62 -7.99
N ILE A 85 -3.95 -11.42 -6.91
CA ILE A 85 -5.07 -12.30 -6.60
C ILE A 85 -5.54 -11.89 -5.21
N GLU A 86 -6.77 -11.39 -5.11
CA GLU A 86 -7.36 -10.94 -3.85
C GLU A 86 -8.75 -11.55 -3.63
N THR A 87 -9.03 -11.99 -2.41
CA THR A 87 -10.36 -12.44 -2.01
C THR A 87 -10.64 -12.09 -0.55
N GLU A 88 -11.93 -11.91 -0.23
CA GLU A 88 -12.37 -11.70 1.14
C GLU A 88 -12.26 -12.99 1.96
N VAL A 89 -12.02 -12.82 3.25
CA VAL A 89 -11.80 -13.90 4.22
C VAL A 89 -12.78 -13.71 5.37
N ALA A 90 -13.66 -14.69 5.56
CA ALA A 90 -14.65 -14.65 6.63
C ALA A 90 -14.02 -14.84 8.02
N ASP A 91 -13.00 -15.70 8.13
CA ASP A 91 -12.27 -15.96 9.38
C ASP A 91 -10.76 -15.82 9.15
N PRO A 92 -10.22 -14.60 9.35
CA PRO A 92 -8.78 -14.36 9.15
C PRO A 92 -7.91 -15.07 10.19
N ALA A 93 -8.41 -15.37 11.39
CA ALA A 93 -7.65 -16.08 12.41
C ALA A 93 -7.46 -17.56 12.03
N ALA A 94 -8.52 -18.20 11.55
CA ALA A 94 -8.44 -19.57 11.06
C ALA A 94 -7.52 -19.66 9.82
N LEU A 95 -7.56 -18.67 8.93
CA LEU A 95 -6.69 -18.64 7.74
C LEU A 95 -5.22 -18.41 8.14
N GLU A 96 -4.93 -17.49 9.07
CA GLU A 96 -3.56 -17.28 9.58
C GLU A 96 -3.03 -18.56 10.24
N ALA A 97 -3.86 -19.26 11.02
CA ALA A 97 -3.49 -20.55 11.62
C ALA A 97 -3.22 -21.62 10.55
N ALA A 98 -4.04 -21.70 9.51
CA ALA A 98 -3.84 -22.63 8.39
C ALA A 98 -2.51 -22.35 7.65
N PHE A 99 -2.19 -21.08 7.39
CA PHE A 99 -0.89 -20.71 6.83
C PHE A 99 0.25 -21.09 7.76
N GLY A 100 0.08 -20.94 9.08
CA GLY A 100 1.05 -21.39 10.08
C GLY A 100 1.36 -22.88 10.00
N VAL A 101 0.32 -23.73 9.82
CA VAL A 101 0.49 -25.19 9.60
C VAL A 101 1.27 -25.47 8.32
N LEU A 102 1.11 -24.63 7.29
CA LEU A 102 1.86 -24.72 6.02
C LEU A 102 3.27 -24.13 6.11
N GLY A 103 3.68 -23.59 7.26
CA GLY A 103 5.00 -23.00 7.49
C GLY A 103 5.12 -21.52 7.15
N TYR A 104 4.02 -20.85 6.79
CA TYR A 104 4.02 -19.40 6.55
C TYR A 104 3.64 -18.66 7.84
N LEU A 105 4.58 -17.88 8.36
CA LEU A 105 4.45 -17.16 9.63
C LEU A 105 4.49 -15.65 9.39
N PRO A 106 3.93 -14.84 10.31
CA PRO A 106 4.06 -13.38 10.23
C PRO A 106 5.52 -12.93 10.18
N PHE A 107 5.91 -12.33 9.06
CA PHE A 107 7.22 -11.74 8.84
C PHE A 107 7.24 -10.25 9.15
N LEU A 108 6.16 -9.55 8.79
CA LEU A 108 6.05 -8.09 8.85
C LEU A 108 4.62 -7.72 9.21
N ARG A 109 4.47 -6.81 10.16
CA ARG A 109 3.20 -6.14 10.45
C ARG A 109 3.32 -4.66 10.12
N TYR A 110 2.33 -4.09 9.44
CA TYR A 110 2.31 -2.66 9.20
C TYR A 110 0.90 -2.09 9.23
N GLU A 111 0.83 -0.82 9.57
CA GLU A 111 -0.40 -0.05 9.61
C GLU A 111 -0.28 1.18 8.73
N LYS A 112 -1.41 1.61 8.16
CA LYS A 112 -1.53 2.88 7.46
C LYS A 112 -2.96 3.40 7.53
N VAL A 113 -3.12 4.70 7.34
CA VAL A 113 -4.42 5.28 6.94
C VAL A 113 -4.37 5.47 5.43
N ARG A 114 -5.31 4.84 4.73
CA ARG A 114 -5.46 4.97 3.27
C ARG A 114 -6.71 5.76 2.93
N GLU A 115 -6.53 6.78 2.12
CA GLU A 115 -7.61 7.53 1.47
C GLU A 115 -7.59 7.19 -0.02
N THR A 116 -8.70 6.69 -0.55
CA THR A 116 -8.80 6.22 -1.93
C THR A 116 -9.71 7.12 -2.73
N TRP A 117 -9.21 7.60 -3.88
CA TRP A 117 -9.91 8.44 -4.83
C TRP A 117 -10.03 7.76 -6.18
N GLN A 118 -11.17 7.95 -6.85
CA GLN A 118 -11.30 7.67 -8.28
C GLN A 118 -10.99 8.96 -9.06
N ALA A 119 -10.04 8.91 -9.99
CA ALA A 119 -9.67 10.05 -10.85
C ALA A 119 -9.56 9.58 -12.31
N GLY A 120 -10.64 9.73 -13.05
CA GLY A 120 -10.76 9.15 -14.40
C GLY A 120 -10.65 7.63 -14.37
N ALA A 121 -9.72 7.07 -15.16
CA ALA A 121 -9.47 5.62 -15.22
C ALA A 121 -8.55 5.11 -14.09
N CYS A 122 -8.03 5.99 -13.22
CA CYS A 122 -7.08 5.63 -12.19
C CYS A 122 -7.71 5.68 -10.80
N LEU A 123 -7.19 4.83 -9.90
CA LEU A 123 -7.29 5.00 -8.45
C LEU A 123 -6.07 5.78 -7.96
N VAL A 124 -6.30 6.70 -7.03
CA VAL A 124 -5.24 7.43 -6.32
C VAL A 124 -5.38 7.14 -4.84
N CYS A 125 -4.35 6.55 -4.26
CA CYS A 125 -4.30 6.21 -2.84
C CYS A 125 -3.36 7.17 -2.11
N LEU A 126 -3.85 7.87 -1.09
CA LEU A 126 -3.05 8.68 -0.19
C LEU A 126 -2.80 7.88 1.08
N ASP A 127 -1.57 7.46 1.29
CA ASP A 127 -1.17 6.57 2.37
C ASP A 127 -0.38 7.33 3.44
N GLU A 128 -0.96 7.51 4.62
CA GLU A 128 -0.27 7.96 5.82
C GLU A 128 0.31 6.74 6.54
N LEU A 129 1.64 6.70 6.66
CA LEU A 129 2.41 5.66 7.32
C LEU A 129 3.12 6.22 8.54
N PRO A 130 3.51 5.41 9.54
CA PRO A 130 4.24 5.87 10.73
C PRO A 130 5.52 6.65 10.43
N PHE A 131 6.06 6.53 9.22
CA PHE A 131 7.34 7.11 8.83
C PHE A 131 7.25 8.09 7.64
N GLY A 132 6.07 8.38 7.11
CA GLY A 132 5.90 9.36 6.03
C GLY A 132 4.58 9.27 5.29
N LEU A 133 4.38 10.22 4.38
CA LEU A 133 3.21 10.33 3.52
C LEU A 133 3.58 9.91 2.10
N TYR A 134 2.75 9.06 1.52
CA TYR A 134 2.95 8.54 0.17
C TYR A 134 1.67 8.63 -0.63
N LEU A 135 1.82 8.67 -1.94
CA LEU A 135 0.74 8.63 -2.90
C LEU A 135 1.02 7.50 -3.88
N GLU A 136 0.02 6.66 -4.14
CA GLU A 136 0.05 5.65 -5.21
C GLU A 136 -0.98 6.02 -6.28
N ILE A 137 -0.62 5.84 -7.55
CA ILE A 137 -1.55 5.93 -8.68
C ILE A 137 -1.58 4.56 -9.34
N GLU A 138 -2.75 3.96 -9.40
CA GLU A 138 -3.01 2.66 -10.00
C GLU A 138 -3.97 2.82 -11.18
N GLY A 139 -3.69 2.17 -12.30
CA GLY A 139 -4.56 2.21 -13.47
C GLY A 139 -3.85 1.86 -14.77
N PRO A 140 -4.46 2.18 -15.92
CA PRO A 140 -3.83 1.99 -17.22
C PRO A 140 -2.51 2.77 -17.32
N ALA A 141 -1.46 2.10 -17.81
CA ALA A 141 -0.10 2.66 -17.82
C ALA A 141 0.00 4.03 -18.54
N GLU A 142 -0.81 4.22 -19.59
CA GLU A 142 -0.89 5.48 -20.33
C GLU A 142 -1.61 6.61 -19.59
N ALA A 143 -2.43 6.29 -18.59
CA ALA A 143 -3.19 7.27 -17.81
C ALA A 143 -2.41 7.77 -16.59
N ILE A 144 -1.48 6.97 -16.05
CA ILE A 144 -0.76 7.27 -14.79
C ILE A 144 0.09 8.54 -14.93
N GLY A 145 0.96 8.63 -15.94
CA GLY A 145 1.85 9.79 -16.11
C GLY A 145 1.12 11.12 -16.29
N PRO A 146 0.12 11.22 -17.18
CA PRO A 146 -0.71 12.43 -17.32
C PRO A 146 -1.43 12.81 -16.03
N LEU A 147 -1.93 11.82 -15.25
CA LEU A 147 -2.57 12.11 -13.97
C LEU A 147 -1.55 12.60 -12.94
N ALA A 148 -0.38 11.97 -12.81
CA ALA A 148 0.69 12.42 -11.94
C ALA A 148 1.06 13.90 -12.22
N GLY A 149 1.22 14.27 -13.49
CA GLY A 149 1.49 15.66 -13.88
C GLY A 149 0.39 16.64 -13.45
N ARG A 150 -0.90 16.26 -13.56
CA ARG A 150 -2.02 17.08 -13.06
C ARG A 150 -2.04 17.23 -11.55
N LEU A 151 -1.52 16.24 -10.83
CA LEU A 151 -1.37 16.28 -9.36
C LEU A 151 -0.09 17.01 -8.91
N GLY A 152 0.69 17.60 -9.84
CA GLY A 152 1.92 18.32 -9.55
C GLY A 152 3.12 17.41 -9.25
N LEU A 153 3.07 16.13 -9.72
CA LEU A 153 4.10 15.12 -9.51
C LEU A 153 4.86 14.86 -10.82
N SER A 154 6.17 14.62 -10.72
CA SER A 154 7.02 14.22 -11.86
C SER A 154 7.32 12.73 -11.81
N MET A 155 7.17 12.04 -12.93
CA MET A 155 7.53 10.62 -13.05
C MET A 155 9.02 10.34 -12.77
N GLU A 156 9.89 11.37 -12.82
CA GLU A 156 11.28 11.27 -12.40
C GLU A 156 11.45 11.05 -10.89
N GLN A 157 10.42 11.40 -10.10
CA GLN A 157 10.36 11.22 -8.64
C GLN A 157 9.61 9.94 -8.26
N ALA A 158 9.20 9.14 -9.25
CA ALA A 158 8.49 7.90 -9.02
C ALA A 158 9.35 6.89 -8.25
N LEU A 159 8.73 6.23 -7.29
CA LEU A 159 9.35 5.20 -6.45
C LEU A 159 8.79 3.83 -6.85
N THR A 160 9.67 2.86 -7.01
CA THR A 160 9.31 1.46 -7.28
C THR A 160 9.47 0.57 -6.04
N GLU A 161 10.06 1.11 -4.99
CA GLU A 161 10.27 0.42 -3.73
C GLU A 161 8.95 0.10 -3.02
N THR A 162 8.95 -1.01 -2.32
CA THR A 162 7.90 -1.39 -1.38
C THR A 162 7.93 -0.48 -0.13
N TYR A 163 6.82 -0.40 0.61
CA TYR A 163 6.81 0.33 1.89
C TYR A 163 7.79 -0.25 2.91
N HIS A 164 8.07 -1.55 2.86
CA HIS A 164 9.10 -2.16 3.71
C HIS A 164 10.50 -1.62 3.36
N GLU A 165 10.86 -1.56 2.09
CA GLU A 165 12.15 -1.02 1.64
C GLU A 165 12.28 0.46 1.98
N LEU A 166 11.22 1.26 1.78
CA LEU A 166 11.18 2.68 2.15
C LEU A 166 11.33 2.87 3.67
N HIS A 167 10.70 2.00 4.48
CA HIS A 167 10.88 2.00 5.93
C HIS A 167 12.32 1.68 6.32
N GLN A 168 12.96 0.68 5.70
CA GLN A 168 14.36 0.37 5.94
C GLN A 168 15.28 1.55 5.56
N GLN A 169 15.00 2.22 4.44
CA GLN A 169 15.74 3.44 4.04
C GLN A 169 15.54 4.58 5.06
N TYR A 170 14.30 4.82 5.50
CA TYR A 170 13.98 5.81 6.53
C TYR A 170 14.77 5.57 7.82
N ARG A 171 14.79 4.31 8.32
CA ARG A 171 15.52 3.96 9.53
C ARG A 171 17.04 4.16 9.38
N ARG A 172 17.62 3.73 8.26
CA ARG A 172 19.04 3.95 7.97
C ARG A 172 19.42 5.44 7.95
N ARG A 173 18.61 6.28 7.28
CA ARG A 173 18.86 7.74 7.21
C ARG A 173 18.80 8.43 8.57
N ARG A 174 18.08 7.85 9.55
CA ARG A 174 17.93 8.38 10.90
C ARG A 174 18.79 7.67 11.95
N ASN A 175 19.65 6.74 11.54
CA ASN A 175 20.48 5.92 12.43
C ASN A 175 19.63 5.18 13.49
N LEU A 176 18.41 4.73 13.13
CA LEU A 176 17.56 3.95 14.03
C LEU A 176 17.91 2.46 13.95
N PRO A 177 17.72 1.69 15.05
CA PRO A 177 17.93 0.25 15.03
C PRO A 177 17.10 -0.44 13.94
N PRO A 178 17.56 -1.56 13.36
CA PRO A 178 16.75 -2.34 12.42
C PRO A 178 15.41 -2.76 13.03
N GLU A 179 14.35 -2.60 12.28
CA GLU A 179 13.00 -3.05 12.64
C GLU A 179 12.24 -3.37 11.37
N THR A 180 11.62 -4.53 11.31
CA THR A 180 10.92 -4.99 10.11
C THR A 180 9.53 -4.38 10.02
N SER A 181 8.78 -4.40 11.13
CA SER A 181 7.42 -3.89 11.21
C SER A 181 7.37 -2.37 11.37
N PHE A 182 6.27 -1.75 10.90
CA PHE A 182 6.01 -0.32 11.08
C PHE A 182 4.52 -0.09 11.38
N VAL A 183 4.24 0.04 12.65
CA VAL A 183 2.91 0.32 13.20
C VAL A 183 2.91 1.69 13.88
N PHE A 184 1.75 2.33 13.97
CA PHE A 184 1.64 3.60 14.67
C PHE A 184 1.89 3.42 16.17
N ALA A 185 2.54 4.39 16.79
CA ALA A 185 2.62 4.46 18.25
C ALA A 185 1.20 4.46 18.85
N PRO A 186 0.98 3.86 20.04
CA PRO A 186 -0.37 3.67 20.60
C PRO A 186 -1.22 4.95 20.64
N ASP A 187 -0.63 6.09 20.98
CA ASP A 187 -1.33 7.38 21.03
C ASP A 187 -1.73 7.89 19.65
N ALA A 188 -0.82 7.78 18.66
CA ALA A 188 -1.10 8.16 17.29
C ALA A 188 -2.19 7.26 16.69
N ARG A 189 -2.12 5.95 16.95
CA ARG A 189 -3.12 4.98 16.51
C ARG A 189 -4.51 5.31 17.07
N ARG A 190 -4.62 5.60 18.38
CA ARG A 190 -5.89 6.00 19.01
C ARG A 190 -6.47 7.26 18.39
N ARG A 191 -5.64 8.29 18.18
CA ARG A 191 -6.05 9.54 17.54
C ARG A 191 -6.59 9.30 16.13
N LEU A 192 -5.85 8.57 15.28
CA LEU A 192 -6.24 8.29 13.90
C LEU A 192 -7.55 7.50 13.82
N LEU A 193 -7.73 6.50 14.67
CA LEU A 193 -8.99 5.75 14.74
C LEU A 193 -10.17 6.63 15.20
N ALA A 194 -9.97 7.53 16.17
CA ALA A 194 -11.00 8.46 16.60
C ALA A 194 -11.36 9.48 15.50
N GLU A 195 -10.38 10.00 14.75
CA GLU A 195 -10.60 10.87 13.60
C GLU A 195 -11.40 10.19 12.50
N LEU A 196 -11.10 8.92 12.21
CA LEU A 196 -11.83 8.15 11.21
C LEU A 196 -13.27 7.82 11.63
N ALA A 197 -13.49 7.58 12.93
CA ALA A 197 -14.83 7.31 13.47
C ALA A 197 -15.70 8.59 13.51
N ALA A 198 -15.11 9.78 13.57
CA ALA A 198 -15.81 11.06 13.59
C ALA A 198 -16.07 11.64 12.18
N ALA A 199 -15.47 11.06 11.13
CA ALA A 199 -15.73 11.48 9.76
C ALA A 199 -17.11 11.02 9.32
N PRO A 200 -17.91 11.89 8.65
CA PRO A 200 -19.27 11.60 8.23
C PRO A 200 -19.34 10.51 7.14
#